data_17ed7a7600583398b563ccdb70131fcc
#
_entry.id   17ed7a7600583398b563ccdb70131fcc
#
_cell.length_a   1.000
_cell.length_b   1.000
_cell.length_c   1.000
_cell.angle_alpha   90.00
_cell.angle_beta   90.00
_cell.angle_gamma   90.00
#
_symmetry.space_group_name_H-M   'P 1'
#
loop_
_entity.id
_entity.type
_entity.pdbx_description
1 polymer ?
#
loop_
_entity_poly.entity_id
_entity_poly.type
_entity_poly.pdbx_seq_one_letter_code
_entity_poly.pdbx_strand_id
1 'polypeptide(L)'
;MRIGLFGQFGSGNTGNDGSLEAMLQLLKRNCPGAQFICICSRPDIIEEKFQIKAVPVGKPASDNAFLRMLDKALLQLPRRMSGFLAAISLAHGIDVIVVPGTGILDDFNEDPFGWPFAILRWSVAARLGGARFAFVSIGAGPVTHPLSRFFIGKASKIAAYRSYRDQVSYDFMKSLNVSVTKDLVSADIAFSLPTPEEELRNSADQRVGLGIMTYKGWKKRALDGEAIYDNYLNKMTKLISELLIDGRQVRLLTGDKGDLEAIHDLRQRIPARHAHNVIFEPVTSLDVLMQQIAKTDIVVASRYHNIVCALAMGRPAISIGYARKNDALLNDTGLSEFCHHIENFNPQTVLGQIDNMFSRREQLVKTVEVGVEHYRQKLAEQEECLRVNLLMKSRL
;
A
#
# COMPACT_ATOMS: atom_id res chain seq x y z
N MET A 1 -19.99 -2.64 -19.82
CA MET A 1 -18.76 -3.31 -19.34
C MET A 1 -18.92 -3.62 -17.87
N ARG A 2 -18.48 -4.80 -17.42
CA ARG A 2 -18.49 -5.19 -16.01
C ARG A 2 -17.04 -5.39 -15.54
N ILE A 3 -16.62 -4.66 -14.53
CA ILE A 3 -15.22 -4.60 -14.08
C ILE A 3 -15.12 -5.15 -12.65
N GLY A 4 -14.27 -6.16 -12.46
CA GLY A 4 -13.88 -6.67 -11.16
C GLY A 4 -12.67 -5.90 -10.61
N LEU A 5 -12.66 -5.61 -9.32
CA LEU A 5 -11.51 -5.03 -8.59
C LEU A 5 -11.07 -6.04 -7.53
N PHE A 6 -9.83 -6.48 -7.58
CA PHE A 6 -9.33 -7.56 -6.73
C PHE A 6 -8.19 -7.09 -5.82
N GLY A 7 -8.32 -7.29 -4.51
CA GLY A 7 -7.24 -6.94 -3.57
C GLY A 7 -7.59 -7.09 -2.09
N GLN A 8 -6.63 -6.71 -1.24
CA GLN A 8 -6.74 -6.72 0.23
C GLN A 8 -7.52 -5.51 0.77
N PHE A 9 -8.65 -5.19 0.14
CA PHE A 9 -9.43 -4.02 0.50
C PHE A 9 -10.31 -4.26 1.72
N GLY A 10 -10.57 -3.20 2.49
CA GLY A 10 -11.33 -3.25 3.73
C GLY A 10 -10.58 -3.91 4.90
N SER A 11 -9.32 -4.27 4.73
CA SER A 11 -8.52 -4.94 5.77
C SER A 11 -8.06 -4.00 6.90
N GLY A 12 -8.20 -2.70 6.71
CA GLY A 12 -7.70 -1.66 7.61
C GLY A 12 -6.40 -1.01 7.15
N ASN A 13 -5.84 -1.45 6.01
CA ASN A 13 -4.70 -0.80 5.36
C ASN A 13 -5.22 0.33 4.47
N THR A 14 -4.99 1.59 4.89
CA THR A 14 -5.50 2.78 4.19
C THR A 14 -4.91 2.95 2.80
N GLY A 15 -3.66 2.49 2.58
CA GLY A 15 -3.01 2.53 1.28
C GLY A 15 -3.65 1.60 0.25
N ASN A 16 -4.06 0.39 0.67
CA ASN A 16 -4.78 -0.53 -0.21
C ASN A 16 -6.14 0.05 -0.60
N ASP A 17 -6.88 0.60 0.37
CA ASP A 17 -8.18 1.22 0.12
C ASP A 17 -8.05 2.49 -0.75
N GLY A 18 -6.99 3.28 -0.55
CA GLY A 18 -6.68 4.44 -1.40
C GLY A 18 -6.33 4.06 -2.84
N SER A 19 -5.61 2.95 -3.04
CA SER A 19 -5.35 2.41 -4.39
C SER A 19 -6.64 1.96 -5.08
N LEU A 20 -7.60 1.38 -4.33
CA LEU A 20 -8.93 1.05 -4.84
C LEU A 20 -9.69 2.33 -5.24
N GLU A 21 -9.66 3.34 -4.40
CA GLU A 21 -10.32 4.63 -4.63
C GLU A 21 -9.80 5.30 -5.89
N ALA A 22 -8.48 5.43 -6.01
CA ALA A 22 -7.82 6.01 -7.19
C ALA A 22 -8.18 5.26 -8.48
N MET A 23 -8.18 3.91 -8.44
CA MET A 23 -8.57 3.08 -9.57
C MET A 23 -10.04 3.24 -9.92
N LEU A 24 -10.94 3.32 -8.93
CA LEU A 24 -12.37 3.55 -9.17
C LEU A 24 -12.60 4.91 -9.84
N GLN A 25 -11.90 5.97 -9.40
CA GLN A 25 -11.97 7.28 -10.03
C GLN A 25 -11.51 7.23 -11.49
N LEU A 26 -10.37 6.58 -11.78
CA LEU A 26 -9.85 6.38 -13.13
C LEU A 26 -10.84 5.61 -14.01
N LEU A 27 -11.36 4.48 -13.52
CA LEU A 27 -12.27 3.64 -14.30
C LEU A 27 -13.63 4.28 -14.54
N LYS A 28 -14.16 5.04 -13.57
CA LYS A 28 -15.42 5.80 -13.75
C LYS A 28 -15.30 6.88 -14.84
N ARG A 29 -14.11 7.56 -14.91
CA ARG A 29 -13.85 8.54 -15.98
C ARG A 29 -13.78 7.90 -17.37
N ASN A 30 -13.09 6.74 -17.47
CA ASN A 30 -12.81 6.09 -18.76
C ASN A 30 -13.91 5.15 -19.23
N CYS A 31 -14.77 4.68 -18.33
CA CYS A 31 -15.84 3.73 -18.62
C CYS A 31 -17.16 4.19 -17.98
N PRO A 32 -17.75 5.31 -18.42
CA PRO A 32 -19.03 5.77 -17.89
C PRO A 32 -20.10 4.69 -18.13
N GLY A 33 -20.84 4.33 -17.06
CA GLY A 33 -21.84 3.28 -17.11
C GLY A 33 -21.31 1.84 -16.89
N ALA A 34 -20.02 1.66 -16.60
CA ALA A 34 -19.49 0.36 -16.18
C ALA A 34 -20.07 -0.06 -14.83
N GLN A 35 -20.33 -1.37 -14.68
CA GLN A 35 -20.70 -1.96 -13.40
C GLN A 35 -19.45 -2.47 -12.70
N PHE A 36 -19.31 -2.13 -11.42
CA PHE A 36 -18.16 -2.53 -10.59
C PHE A 36 -18.55 -3.63 -9.61
N ILE A 37 -17.63 -4.58 -9.42
CA ILE A 37 -17.70 -5.57 -8.35
C ILE A 37 -16.33 -5.69 -7.69
N CYS A 38 -16.27 -5.53 -6.37
CA CYS A 38 -15.03 -5.68 -5.63
C CYS A 38 -14.89 -7.10 -5.08
N ILE A 39 -13.73 -7.71 -5.27
CA ILE A 39 -13.38 -9.05 -4.76
C ILE A 39 -12.31 -8.81 -3.69
N CYS A 40 -12.70 -8.85 -2.43
CA CYS A 40 -11.86 -8.29 -1.36
C CYS A 40 -11.93 -9.05 -0.03
N SER A 41 -11.13 -8.59 0.94
CA SER A 41 -11.04 -9.18 2.28
C SER A 41 -12.31 -8.96 3.11
N ARG A 42 -12.87 -7.75 3.04
CA ARG A 42 -14.02 -7.32 3.85
C ARG A 42 -15.06 -6.63 2.96
N PRO A 43 -15.92 -7.44 2.32
CA PRO A 43 -16.96 -6.93 1.42
C PRO A 43 -17.91 -5.92 2.09
N ASP A 44 -18.29 -6.17 3.32
CA ASP A 44 -19.13 -5.33 4.16
C ASP A 44 -18.64 -3.88 4.24
N ILE A 45 -17.35 -3.71 4.54
CA ILE A 45 -16.70 -2.38 4.64
C ILE A 45 -16.64 -1.69 3.27
N ILE A 46 -16.34 -2.45 2.22
CA ILE A 46 -16.20 -1.89 0.87
C ILE A 46 -17.55 -1.49 0.28
N GLU A 47 -18.60 -2.28 0.51
CA GLU A 47 -19.96 -1.92 0.10
C GLU A 47 -20.43 -0.64 0.78
N GLU A 48 -20.20 -0.51 2.10
CA GLU A 48 -20.54 0.69 2.85
C GLU A 48 -19.76 1.92 2.37
N LYS A 49 -18.43 1.79 2.22
CA LYS A 49 -17.53 2.92 1.92
C LYS A 49 -17.64 3.42 0.47
N PHE A 50 -17.69 2.51 -0.50
CA PHE A 50 -17.59 2.86 -1.93
C PHE A 50 -18.91 2.71 -2.70
N GLN A 51 -19.98 2.20 -2.06
CA GLN A 51 -21.30 1.99 -2.65
C GLN A 51 -21.23 1.13 -3.94
N ILE A 52 -20.36 0.13 -3.95
CA ILE A 52 -20.21 -0.85 -5.02
C ILE A 52 -20.41 -2.26 -4.47
N LYS A 53 -20.97 -3.16 -5.30
CA LYS A 53 -21.13 -4.56 -4.90
C LYS A 53 -19.76 -5.18 -4.56
N ALA A 54 -19.69 -5.91 -3.45
CA ALA A 54 -18.47 -6.61 -3.06
C ALA A 54 -18.73 -8.09 -2.73
N VAL A 55 -17.70 -8.91 -2.88
CA VAL A 55 -17.73 -10.35 -2.60
C VAL A 55 -16.41 -10.77 -1.94
N PRO A 56 -16.42 -11.82 -1.10
CA PRO A 56 -15.20 -12.28 -0.46
C PRO A 56 -14.27 -12.96 -1.47
N VAL A 57 -12.95 -12.84 -1.24
CA VAL A 57 -11.91 -13.49 -2.06
C VAL A 57 -12.06 -15.00 -2.10
N GLY A 58 -12.52 -15.61 -1.00
CA GLY A 58 -12.72 -17.03 -0.89
C GLY A 58 -13.98 -17.37 -0.12
N LYS A 59 -14.44 -18.61 -0.23
CA LYS A 59 -15.60 -19.08 0.54
C LYS A 59 -15.28 -19.05 2.05
N PRO A 60 -16.06 -18.36 2.89
CA PRO A 60 -15.85 -18.35 4.33
C PRO A 60 -15.97 -19.75 4.93
N ALA A 61 -15.34 -19.98 6.08
CA ALA A 61 -15.55 -21.21 6.84
C ALA A 61 -17.00 -21.26 7.35
N SER A 62 -17.55 -22.48 7.51
CA SER A 62 -18.88 -22.65 8.08
C SER A 62 -18.92 -22.19 9.54
N ASP A 63 -20.02 -21.62 9.98
CA ASP A 63 -20.25 -21.29 11.39
C ASP A 63 -20.42 -22.54 12.26
N ASN A 64 -20.82 -23.67 11.66
CA ASN A 64 -20.93 -24.95 12.34
C ASN A 64 -19.55 -25.51 12.71
N ALA A 65 -19.33 -25.76 14.01
CA ALA A 65 -18.04 -26.25 14.54
C ALA A 65 -17.64 -27.61 13.96
N PHE A 66 -18.60 -28.53 13.78
CA PHE A 66 -18.36 -29.86 13.21
C PHE A 66 -17.92 -29.76 11.75
N LEU A 67 -18.61 -28.96 10.93
CA LEU A 67 -18.22 -28.73 9.54
C LEU A 67 -16.85 -28.06 9.42
N ARG A 68 -16.49 -27.15 10.32
CA ARG A 68 -15.15 -26.56 10.38
C ARG A 68 -14.08 -27.61 10.70
N MET A 69 -14.37 -28.52 11.64
CA MET A 69 -13.44 -29.61 11.99
C MET A 69 -13.26 -30.56 10.81
N LEU A 70 -14.35 -30.94 10.13
CA LEU A 70 -14.30 -31.78 8.94
C LEU A 70 -13.54 -31.10 7.79
N ASP A 71 -13.79 -29.81 7.54
CA ASP A 71 -13.07 -29.02 6.55
C ASP A 71 -11.55 -28.99 6.84
N LYS A 72 -11.15 -28.84 8.12
CA LYS A 72 -9.75 -28.93 8.53
C LYS A 72 -9.17 -30.34 8.30
N ALA A 73 -9.91 -31.38 8.66
CA ALA A 73 -9.49 -32.78 8.47
C ALA A 73 -9.27 -33.11 6.99
N LEU A 74 -10.07 -32.53 6.10
CA LEU A 74 -9.96 -32.66 4.65
C LEU A 74 -9.02 -31.61 4.02
N LEU A 75 -8.10 -31.00 4.80
CA LEU A 75 -7.14 -29.99 4.36
C LEU A 75 -7.79 -28.78 3.64
N GLN A 76 -9.07 -28.50 3.97
CA GLN A 76 -9.89 -27.45 3.37
C GLN A 76 -10.13 -27.64 1.84
N LEU A 77 -9.85 -28.81 1.29
CA LEU A 77 -9.96 -29.07 -0.15
C LEU A 77 -11.38 -28.85 -0.70
N PRO A 78 -12.48 -29.38 -0.06
CA PRO A 78 -13.83 -29.17 -0.58
C PRO A 78 -14.23 -27.69 -0.64
N ARG A 79 -13.89 -26.92 0.40
CA ARG A 79 -14.15 -25.48 0.47
C ARG A 79 -13.34 -24.73 -0.58
N ARG A 80 -12.05 -25.07 -0.76
CA ARG A 80 -11.18 -24.45 -1.76
C ARG A 80 -11.66 -24.73 -3.17
N MET A 81 -12.09 -25.97 -3.46
CA MET A 81 -12.65 -26.34 -4.77
C MET A 81 -13.98 -25.64 -5.04
N SER A 82 -14.92 -25.66 -4.10
CA SER A 82 -16.21 -24.96 -4.27
C SER A 82 -16.01 -23.44 -4.42
N GLY A 83 -15.07 -22.86 -3.68
CA GLY A 83 -14.69 -21.45 -3.81
C GLY A 83 -14.03 -21.13 -5.17
N PHE A 84 -13.28 -22.07 -5.74
CA PHE A 84 -12.69 -21.91 -7.07
C PHE A 84 -13.76 -21.95 -8.17
N LEU A 85 -14.71 -22.91 -8.10
CA LEU A 85 -15.82 -22.97 -9.04
C LEU A 85 -16.71 -21.73 -8.98
N ALA A 86 -16.98 -21.22 -7.76
CA ALA A 86 -17.69 -19.96 -7.59
C ALA A 86 -16.93 -18.76 -8.19
N ALA A 87 -15.60 -18.73 -8.08
CA ALA A 87 -14.77 -17.69 -8.70
C ALA A 87 -14.83 -17.74 -10.23
N ILE A 88 -14.82 -18.93 -10.85
CA ILE A 88 -15.00 -19.10 -12.31
C ILE A 88 -16.40 -18.62 -12.73
N SER A 89 -17.43 -19.03 -12.01
CA SER A 89 -18.81 -18.60 -12.29
C SER A 89 -18.98 -17.08 -12.22
N LEU A 90 -18.38 -16.46 -11.21
CA LEU A 90 -18.39 -14.99 -11.09
C LEU A 90 -17.61 -14.32 -12.23
N ALA A 91 -16.43 -14.84 -12.56
CA ALA A 91 -15.58 -14.30 -13.62
C ALA A 91 -16.24 -14.39 -15.00
N HIS A 92 -17.12 -15.38 -15.23
CA HIS A 92 -17.87 -15.52 -16.49
C HIS A 92 -18.73 -14.29 -16.80
N GLY A 93 -19.20 -13.57 -15.78
CA GLY A 93 -19.96 -12.31 -15.95
C GLY A 93 -19.12 -11.04 -15.94
N ILE A 94 -17.79 -11.13 -15.89
CA ILE A 94 -16.87 -9.98 -15.78
C ILE A 94 -16.04 -9.86 -17.06
N ASP A 95 -15.83 -8.63 -17.56
CA ASP A 95 -15.01 -8.37 -18.75
C ASP A 95 -13.52 -8.28 -18.41
N VAL A 96 -13.19 -7.65 -17.30
CA VAL A 96 -11.82 -7.49 -16.80
C VAL A 96 -11.79 -7.48 -15.28
N ILE A 97 -10.81 -8.18 -14.68
CA ILE A 97 -10.47 -8.11 -13.26
C ILE A 97 -9.17 -7.35 -13.13
N VAL A 98 -9.20 -6.22 -12.43
CA VAL A 98 -8.05 -5.33 -12.19
C VAL A 98 -7.57 -5.48 -10.77
N VAL A 99 -6.26 -5.65 -10.59
CA VAL A 99 -5.56 -5.56 -9.31
C VAL A 99 -4.85 -4.21 -9.28
N PRO A 100 -5.39 -3.21 -8.58
CA PRO A 100 -4.84 -1.86 -8.59
C PRO A 100 -3.75 -1.67 -7.55
N GLY A 101 -2.74 -0.93 -7.86
CA GLY A 101 -1.80 -0.12 -7.07
C GLY A 101 -1.28 -0.64 -5.72
N THR A 102 -1.55 -1.89 -5.36
CA THR A 102 -1.17 -2.45 -4.05
C THR A 102 0.18 -3.15 -4.10
N GLY A 103 0.79 -3.40 -2.92
CA GLY A 103 2.00 -4.22 -2.78
C GLY A 103 1.72 -5.73 -2.73
N ILE A 104 0.60 -6.19 -3.28
CA ILE A 104 0.08 -7.56 -3.10
C ILE A 104 0.97 -8.66 -3.72
N LEU A 105 1.94 -8.30 -4.57
CA LEU A 105 2.90 -9.25 -5.15
C LEU A 105 4.18 -9.35 -4.29
N ASP A 106 4.05 -9.31 -2.98
CA ASP A 106 5.10 -9.64 -2.01
C ASP A 106 4.64 -10.78 -1.06
N ASP A 107 5.50 -11.21 -0.13
CA ASP A 107 5.17 -12.19 0.91
C ASP A 107 5.39 -11.65 2.33
N PHE A 108 5.29 -10.31 2.48
CA PHE A 108 5.38 -9.67 3.79
C PHE A 108 4.24 -10.10 4.70
N ASN A 109 4.60 -10.74 5.83
CA ASN A 109 3.65 -11.30 6.79
C ASN A 109 2.64 -12.31 6.20
N GLU A 110 2.98 -12.97 5.06
CA GLU A 110 2.09 -13.88 4.37
C GLU A 110 2.62 -15.32 4.30
N ASP A 111 1.68 -16.27 4.30
CA ASP A 111 1.94 -17.66 3.98
C ASP A 111 1.70 -17.91 2.47
N PRO A 112 2.39 -18.86 1.82
CA PRO A 112 2.23 -19.12 0.39
C PRO A 112 0.78 -19.41 -0.04
N PHE A 113 0.01 -20.10 0.81
CA PHE A 113 -1.41 -20.40 0.57
C PHE A 113 -2.39 -19.30 1.00
N GLY A 114 -1.87 -18.13 1.42
CA GLY A 114 -2.60 -16.89 1.61
C GLY A 114 -2.81 -16.13 0.30
N TRP A 115 -2.38 -14.87 0.28
CA TRP A 115 -2.54 -13.99 -0.89
C TRP A 115 -1.79 -14.46 -2.14
N PRO A 116 -0.54 -14.98 -2.08
CA PRO A 116 0.12 -15.49 -3.29
C PRO A 116 -0.69 -16.55 -4.03
N PHE A 117 -1.28 -17.51 -3.29
CA PHE A 117 -2.17 -18.51 -3.88
C PHE A 117 -3.52 -17.93 -4.32
N ALA A 118 -4.10 -16.98 -3.57
CA ALA A 118 -5.36 -16.33 -3.94
C ALA A 118 -5.25 -15.61 -5.28
N ILE A 119 -4.14 -14.90 -5.52
CA ILE A 119 -3.85 -14.21 -6.79
C ILE A 119 -3.79 -15.21 -7.96
N LEU A 120 -3.05 -16.32 -7.80
CA LEU A 120 -3.01 -17.36 -8.84
C LEU A 120 -4.40 -17.94 -9.09
N ARG A 121 -5.12 -18.31 -8.04
CA ARG A 121 -6.46 -18.87 -8.15
C ARG A 121 -7.41 -17.97 -8.93
N TRP A 122 -7.42 -16.66 -8.62
CA TRP A 122 -8.29 -15.70 -9.31
C TRP A 122 -7.82 -15.38 -10.72
N SER A 123 -6.52 -15.37 -11.01
CA SER A 123 -6.02 -15.22 -12.39
C SER A 123 -6.41 -16.40 -13.27
N VAL A 124 -6.36 -17.65 -12.72
CA VAL A 124 -6.82 -18.84 -13.43
C VAL A 124 -8.34 -18.83 -13.58
N ALA A 125 -9.09 -18.49 -12.53
CA ALA A 125 -10.55 -18.40 -12.59
C ALA A 125 -11.02 -17.35 -13.61
N ALA A 126 -10.36 -16.19 -13.67
CA ALA A 126 -10.61 -15.17 -14.69
C ALA A 126 -10.42 -15.72 -16.09
N ARG A 127 -9.29 -16.38 -16.36
CA ARG A 127 -9.00 -16.98 -17.68
C ARG A 127 -10.03 -18.04 -18.08
N LEU A 128 -10.42 -18.92 -17.15
CA LEU A 128 -11.43 -19.97 -17.41
C LEU A 128 -12.85 -19.38 -17.58
N GLY A 129 -13.16 -18.30 -16.87
CA GLY A 129 -14.42 -17.57 -16.99
C GLY A 129 -14.47 -16.59 -18.20
N GLY A 130 -13.40 -16.47 -18.97
CA GLY A 130 -13.34 -15.56 -20.12
C GLY A 130 -13.07 -14.08 -19.75
N ALA A 131 -12.78 -13.78 -18.48
CA ALA A 131 -12.39 -12.45 -18.04
C ALA A 131 -10.88 -12.22 -18.27
N ARG A 132 -10.50 -11.00 -18.65
CA ARG A 132 -9.09 -10.59 -18.67
C ARG A 132 -8.64 -10.25 -17.24
N PHE A 133 -7.44 -10.65 -16.88
CA PHE A 133 -6.84 -10.32 -15.58
C PHE A 133 -5.70 -9.33 -15.77
N ALA A 134 -5.65 -8.27 -14.96
CA ALA A 134 -4.71 -7.17 -15.14
C ALA A 134 -4.12 -6.71 -13.82
N PHE A 135 -2.81 -6.43 -13.81
CA PHE A 135 -2.11 -5.74 -12.73
C PHE A 135 -1.83 -4.31 -13.18
N VAL A 136 -2.24 -3.32 -12.38
CA VAL A 136 -2.12 -1.90 -12.73
C VAL A 136 -1.43 -1.13 -11.62
N SER A 137 -0.30 -0.48 -11.92
CA SER A 137 0.56 0.21 -10.93
C SER A 137 0.97 -0.68 -9.76
N ILE A 138 1.20 -1.97 -10.02
CA ILE A 138 1.39 -2.95 -8.94
C ILE A 138 2.78 -2.87 -8.33
N GLY A 139 2.87 -2.97 -7.00
CA GLY A 139 4.13 -3.21 -6.28
C GLY A 139 4.44 -4.70 -6.21
N ALA A 140 5.69 -5.09 -6.47
CA ALA A 140 6.12 -6.48 -6.44
C ALA A 140 7.44 -6.67 -5.68
N GLY A 141 7.51 -7.73 -4.89
CA GLY A 141 8.69 -8.16 -4.14
C GLY A 141 9.08 -7.28 -2.94
N PRO A 142 10.03 -7.79 -2.16
CA PRO A 142 10.64 -9.11 -2.30
C PRO A 142 9.68 -10.26 -1.97
N VAL A 143 9.97 -11.45 -2.49
CA VAL A 143 9.29 -12.69 -2.14
C VAL A 143 10.33 -13.73 -1.76
N THR A 144 10.27 -14.20 -0.53
CA THR A 144 11.28 -15.10 0.04
C THR A 144 10.94 -16.58 -0.13
N HIS A 145 9.65 -16.91 -0.12
CA HIS A 145 9.20 -18.31 -0.17
C HIS A 145 9.09 -18.83 -1.62
N PRO A 146 9.69 -20.00 -1.95
CA PRO A 146 9.69 -20.54 -3.33
C PRO A 146 8.31 -20.74 -3.93
N LEU A 147 7.33 -21.24 -3.14
CA LEU A 147 5.96 -21.43 -3.62
C LEU A 147 5.26 -20.09 -3.90
N SER A 148 5.49 -19.07 -3.07
CA SER A 148 4.96 -17.72 -3.33
C SER A 148 5.53 -17.17 -4.65
N ARG A 149 6.83 -17.32 -4.89
CA ARG A 149 7.48 -16.96 -6.16
C ARG A 149 6.84 -17.67 -7.35
N PHE A 150 6.59 -18.97 -7.21
CA PHE A 150 5.92 -19.77 -8.25
C PHE A 150 4.50 -19.26 -8.52
N PHE A 151 3.68 -19.05 -7.48
CA PHE A 151 2.29 -18.61 -7.63
C PHE A 151 2.20 -17.22 -8.26
N ILE A 152 2.98 -16.26 -7.79
CA ILE A 152 3.04 -14.90 -8.32
C ILE A 152 3.53 -14.90 -9.77
N GLY A 153 4.59 -15.63 -10.06
CA GLY A 153 5.12 -15.74 -11.43
C GLY A 153 4.13 -16.36 -12.42
N LYS A 154 3.36 -17.39 -11.99
CA LYS A 154 2.32 -18.00 -12.83
C LYS A 154 1.13 -17.06 -13.05
N ALA A 155 0.65 -16.40 -12.00
CA ALA A 155 -0.42 -15.42 -12.11
C ALA A 155 -0.07 -14.27 -13.06
N SER A 156 1.17 -13.77 -12.97
CA SER A 156 1.65 -12.69 -13.82
C SER A 156 1.79 -13.10 -15.30
N LYS A 157 2.12 -14.37 -15.57
CA LYS A 157 2.13 -14.90 -16.96
C LYS A 157 0.72 -15.05 -17.56
N ILE A 158 -0.32 -15.20 -16.72
CA ILE A 158 -1.72 -15.27 -17.15
C ILE A 158 -2.27 -13.87 -17.44
N ALA A 159 -1.78 -12.83 -16.75
CA ALA A 159 -2.29 -11.48 -16.86
C ALA A 159 -2.20 -10.93 -18.29
N ALA A 160 -3.31 -10.33 -18.75
CA ALA A 160 -3.44 -9.70 -20.07
C ALA A 160 -2.77 -8.32 -20.13
N TYR A 161 -2.60 -7.67 -18.98
CA TYR A 161 -1.94 -6.37 -18.84
C TYR A 161 -1.18 -6.32 -17.52
N ARG A 162 -0.01 -5.71 -17.55
CA ARG A 162 0.80 -5.43 -16.34
C ARG A 162 1.43 -4.06 -16.46
N SER A 163 1.34 -3.29 -15.38
CA SER A 163 2.20 -2.13 -15.13
C SER A 163 2.65 -2.13 -13.67
N TYR A 164 3.83 -1.61 -13.44
CA TYR A 164 4.47 -1.56 -12.13
C TYR A 164 4.59 -0.13 -11.67
N ARG A 165 4.50 0.09 -10.38
CA ARG A 165 4.60 1.44 -9.80
C ARG A 165 6.03 1.95 -9.67
N ASP A 166 7.03 1.06 -9.77
CA ASP A 166 8.45 1.37 -9.63
C ASP A 166 9.34 0.37 -10.38
N GLN A 167 10.60 0.77 -10.61
CA GLN A 167 11.60 -0.06 -11.29
C GLN A 167 11.97 -1.31 -10.50
N VAL A 168 11.94 -1.24 -9.15
CA VAL A 168 12.23 -2.39 -8.27
C VAL A 168 11.23 -3.52 -8.50
N SER A 169 9.95 -3.19 -8.61
CA SER A 169 8.87 -4.13 -8.91
C SER A 169 9.03 -4.75 -10.30
N TYR A 170 9.36 -3.94 -11.32
CA TYR A 170 9.63 -4.42 -12.68
C TYR A 170 10.81 -5.41 -12.72
N ASP A 171 11.93 -5.05 -12.11
CA ASP A 171 13.15 -5.88 -12.08
C ASP A 171 12.91 -7.17 -11.28
N PHE A 172 12.15 -7.09 -10.19
CA PHE A 172 11.74 -8.27 -9.43
C PHE A 172 10.93 -9.23 -10.30
N MET A 173 9.94 -8.75 -11.04
CA MET A 173 9.13 -9.59 -11.92
C MET A 173 9.96 -10.22 -13.06
N LYS A 174 10.91 -9.48 -13.61
CA LYS A 174 11.90 -10.01 -14.55
C LYS A 174 12.70 -11.17 -13.94
N SER A 175 13.08 -11.07 -12.66
CA SER A 175 13.79 -12.13 -11.92
C SER A 175 12.96 -13.41 -11.71
N LEU A 176 11.63 -13.34 -11.85
CA LEU A 176 10.72 -14.50 -11.84
C LEU A 176 10.52 -15.14 -13.22
N ASN A 177 11.35 -14.79 -14.21
CA ASN A 177 11.20 -15.23 -15.61
C ASN A 177 9.81 -14.89 -16.19
N VAL A 178 9.26 -13.73 -15.80
CA VAL A 178 8.10 -13.12 -16.46
C VAL A 178 8.62 -12.24 -17.59
N SER A 179 8.09 -12.41 -18.79
CA SER A 179 8.43 -11.51 -19.90
C SER A 179 7.81 -10.14 -19.64
N VAL A 180 8.62 -9.14 -19.35
CA VAL A 180 8.20 -7.78 -18.97
C VAL A 180 8.43 -6.75 -20.09
N THR A 181 8.84 -7.16 -21.28
CA THR A 181 9.24 -6.25 -22.39
C THR A 181 8.11 -5.36 -22.89
N LYS A 182 6.86 -5.73 -22.64
CA LYS A 182 5.67 -4.96 -23.01
C LYS A 182 5.01 -4.28 -21.80
N ASP A 183 5.59 -4.43 -20.62
CA ASP A 183 5.04 -3.93 -19.38
C ASP A 183 5.53 -2.50 -19.15
N LEU A 184 4.68 -1.68 -18.53
CA LEU A 184 4.98 -0.27 -18.27
C LEU A 184 5.49 -0.09 -16.83
N VAL A 185 6.53 0.72 -16.65
CA VAL A 185 6.90 1.29 -15.34
C VAL A 185 6.26 2.67 -15.23
N SER A 186 5.29 2.77 -14.34
CA SER A 186 4.50 3.96 -14.10
C SER A 186 4.84 4.58 -12.72
N ALA A 187 3.83 4.89 -11.93
CA ALA A 187 3.93 5.39 -10.57
C ALA A 187 2.88 4.74 -9.68
N ASP A 188 2.95 4.98 -8.36
CA ASP A 188 1.86 4.56 -7.45
C ASP A 188 0.59 5.34 -7.80
N ILE A 189 -0.51 4.62 -7.97
CA ILE A 189 -1.77 5.23 -8.41
C ILE A 189 -2.33 6.25 -7.42
N ALA A 190 -1.93 6.20 -6.15
CA ALA A 190 -2.35 7.16 -5.14
C ALA A 190 -1.90 8.60 -5.44
N PHE A 191 -0.86 8.81 -6.27
CA PHE A 191 -0.49 10.15 -6.76
C PHE A 191 -1.55 10.80 -7.68
N SER A 192 -2.53 10.02 -8.16
CA SER A 192 -3.66 10.55 -8.92
C SER A 192 -4.84 11.01 -8.05
N LEU A 193 -4.80 10.77 -6.74
CA LEU A 193 -5.82 11.25 -5.82
C LEU A 193 -5.73 12.78 -5.67
N PRO A 194 -6.87 13.46 -5.50
CA PRO A 194 -6.88 14.89 -5.20
C PRO A 194 -6.19 15.15 -3.87
N THR A 195 -5.39 16.22 -3.82
CA THR A 195 -4.78 16.70 -2.58
C THR A 195 -5.69 17.73 -1.91
N PRO A 196 -5.89 17.68 -0.58
CA PRO A 196 -6.63 18.71 0.15
C PRO A 196 -5.92 20.07 0.04
N GLU A 197 -6.70 21.13 0.16
CA GLU A 197 -6.16 22.49 0.19
C GLU A 197 -5.25 22.69 1.41
N GLU A 198 -4.19 23.47 1.23
CA GLU A 198 -3.29 23.82 2.33
C GLU A 198 -3.93 24.89 3.22
N GLU A 199 -3.97 24.64 4.51
CA GLU A 199 -4.27 25.71 5.47
C GLU A 199 -3.12 26.72 5.51
N LEU A 200 -3.42 28.03 5.46
CA LEU A 200 -2.45 29.10 5.68
C LEU A 200 -1.84 28.94 7.08
N ARG A 201 -0.53 28.82 7.16
CA ARG A 201 0.18 28.52 8.41
C ARG A 201 1.19 29.58 8.80
N ASN A 202 1.37 29.69 10.11
CA ASN A 202 2.47 30.47 10.66
C ASN A 202 3.78 29.70 10.45
N SER A 203 4.74 30.27 9.72
CA SER A 203 6.02 29.65 9.36
C SER A 203 6.96 29.39 10.55
N ALA A 204 6.62 29.94 11.73
CA ALA A 204 7.45 29.82 12.93
C ALA A 204 7.38 28.45 13.62
N ASP A 205 6.28 27.70 13.44
CA ASP A 205 6.09 26.40 14.09
C ASP A 205 6.71 25.30 13.24
N GLN A 206 7.71 24.61 13.77
CA GLN A 206 8.29 23.39 13.13
C GLN A 206 7.49 22.15 13.55
N ARG A 207 6.78 21.54 12.59
CA ARG A 207 5.90 20.38 12.83
C ARG A 207 6.38 19.17 12.06
N VAL A 208 6.65 18.08 12.78
CA VAL A 208 7.11 16.82 12.19
C VAL A 208 6.00 15.76 12.26
N GLY A 209 5.63 15.23 11.09
CA GLY A 209 4.77 14.06 10.98
C GLY A 209 5.60 12.78 11.17
N LEU A 210 5.20 11.92 12.11
CA LEU A 210 5.87 10.64 12.35
C LEU A 210 4.94 9.48 12.02
N GLY A 211 5.20 8.80 10.91
CA GLY A 211 4.46 7.61 10.47
C GLY A 211 4.96 6.37 11.21
N ILE A 212 4.18 5.93 12.19
CA ILE A 212 4.49 4.81 13.08
C ILE A 212 3.93 3.51 12.50
N MET A 213 4.64 2.40 12.72
CA MET A 213 4.26 1.08 12.23
C MET A 213 4.46 0.02 13.31
N THR A 214 3.52 -0.90 13.46
CA THR A 214 3.73 -2.14 14.21
C THR A 214 4.57 -3.09 13.36
N TYR A 215 5.89 -3.11 13.58
CA TYR A 215 6.84 -3.89 12.81
C TYR A 215 7.55 -4.93 13.67
N LYS A 216 7.29 -6.21 13.41
CA LYS A 216 7.85 -7.37 14.10
C LYS A 216 8.70 -8.25 13.16
N GLY A 217 9.41 -7.62 12.19
CA GLY A 217 10.21 -8.30 11.18
C GLY A 217 9.41 -8.63 9.90
N TRP A 218 10.12 -9.15 8.88
CA TRP A 218 9.51 -9.49 7.57
C TRP A 218 8.56 -10.68 7.63
N LYS A 219 8.94 -11.72 8.41
CA LYS A 219 8.18 -12.97 8.50
C LYS A 219 7.07 -12.89 9.54
N LYS A 220 5.91 -13.43 9.23
CA LYS A 220 4.71 -13.44 10.10
C LYS A 220 4.93 -13.94 11.54
N ARG A 221 5.93 -14.78 11.76
CA ARG A 221 6.30 -15.35 13.06
C ARG A 221 7.81 -15.36 13.22
N ALA A 222 8.42 -14.18 13.13
CA ALA A 222 9.83 -14.05 13.45
C ALA A 222 10.07 -14.37 14.92
N LEU A 223 11.07 -15.19 15.22
CA LEU A 223 11.39 -15.60 16.60
C LEU A 223 11.84 -14.42 17.46
N ASP A 224 12.43 -13.43 16.84
CA ASP A 224 12.95 -12.19 17.43
C ASP A 224 12.01 -10.98 17.24
N GLY A 225 10.79 -11.22 16.77
CA GLY A 225 9.85 -10.17 16.38
C GLY A 225 9.54 -9.15 17.48
N GLU A 226 9.37 -9.61 18.73
CA GLU A 226 9.12 -8.71 19.87
C GLU A 226 10.37 -7.85 20.20
N ALA A 227 11.56 -8.42 20.07
CA ALA A 227 12.80 -7.66 20.29
C ALA A 227 13.03 -6.61 19.21
N ILE A 228 12.73 -6.94 17.94
CA ILE A 228 12.75 -5.99 16.81
C ILE A 228 11.78 -4.84 17.07
N TYR A 229 10.55 -5.17 17.49
CA TYR A 229 9.51 -4.19 17.77
C TYR A 229 9.90 -3.25 18.92
N ASP A 230 10.37 -3.82 20.03
CA ASP A 230 10.78 -3.03 21.20
C ASP A 230 11.96 -2.10 20.87
N ASN A 231 12.97 -2.58 20.13
CA ASN A 231 14.10 -1.78 19.67
C ASN A 231 13.63 -0.62 18.76
N TYR A 232 12.69 -0.90 17.84
CA TYR A 232 12.11 0.14 17.00
C TYR A 232 11.38 1.22 17.82
N LEU A 233 10.53 0.81 18.77
CA LEU A 233 9.81 1.75 19.64
C LEU A 233 10.76 2.57 20.51
N ASN A 234 11.84 1.98 21.04
CA ASN A 234 12.87 2.69 21.82
C ASN A 234 13.55 3.79 20.97
N LYS A 235 13.91 3.48 19.72
CA LYS A 235 14.50 4.44 18.80
C LYS A 235 13.51 5.57 18.45
N MET A 236 12.23 5.24 18.20
CA MET A 236 11.18 6.24 17.93
C MET A 236 10.91 7.12 19.15
N THR A 237 10.87 6.53 20.35
CA THR A 237 10.72 7.29 21.60
C THR A 237 11.86 8.30 21.77
N LYS A 238 13.10 7.88 21.51
CA LYS A 238 14.27 8.78 21.56
C LYS A 238 14.13 9.92 20.57
N LEU A 239 13.80 9.62 19.32
CA LEU A 239 13.58 10.63 18.27
C LEU A 239 12.50 11.65 18.68
N ILE A 240 11.36 11.18 19.17
CA ILE A 240 10.26 12.04 19.63
C ILE A 240 10.72 12.92 20.80
N SER A 241 11.39 12.34 21.79
CA SER A 241 11.84 13.07 22.98
C SER A 241 12.77 14.24 22.62
N GLU A 242 13.72 14.04 21.70
CA GLU A 242 14.63 15.10 21.24
C GLU A 242 13.88 16.19 20.47
N LEU A 243 12.96 15.81 19.55
CA LEU A 243 12.13 16.78 18.83
C LEU A 243 11.29 17.66 19.77
N LEU A 244 10.76 17.08 20.86
CA LEU A 244 9.98 17.80 21.85
C LEU A 244 10.84 18.69 22.75
N ILE A 245 12.08 18.28 23.06
CA ILE A 245 13.06 19.11 23.80
C ILE A 245 13.45 20.32 22.95
N ASP A 246 13.58 20.18 21.64
CA ASP A 246 13.85 21.26 20.69
C ASP A 246 12.63 22.18 20.44
N GLY A 247 11.50 21.94 21.14
CA GLY A 247 10.29 22.76 21.04
C GLY A 247 9.42 22.47 19.81
N ARG A 248 9.71 21.41 19.05
CA ARG A 248 8.93 21.01 17.86
C ARG A 248 7.64 20.32 18.24
N GLN A 249 6.62 20.46 17.40
CA GLN A 249 5.38 19.68 17.50
C GLN A 249 5.50 18.37 16.72
N VAL A 250 4.99 17.30 17.30
CA VAL A 250 4.99 15.97 16.70
C VAL A 250 3.56 15.52 16.43
N ARG A 251 3.27 15.13 15.17
CA ARG A 251 2.02 14.49 14.78
C ARG A 251 2.26 13.04 14.44
N LEU A 252 1.63 12.13 15.19
CA LEU A 252 1.71 10.68 14.93
C LEU A 252 0.73 10.31 13.82
N LEU A 253 1.22 9.60 12.82
CA LEU A 253 0.47 9.14 11.65
C LEU A 253 0.45 7.61 11.61
N THR A 254 -0.64 7.02 11.14
CA THR A 254 -0.75 5.59 10.89
C THR A 254 -1.05 5.31 9.42
N GLY A 255 -0.85 4.10 8.95
CA GLY A 255 -1.19 3.66 7.60
C GLY A 255 -1.99 2.36 7.59
N ASP A 256 -2.15 1.75 8.77
CA ASP A 256 -2.86 0.50 8.96
C ASP A 256 -3.51 0.48 10.35
N LYS A 257 -4.67 -0.17 10.47
CA LYS A 257 -5.35 -0.33 11.76
C LYS A 257 -4.48 -1.03 12.80
N GLY A 258 -3.62 -1.97 12.36
CA GLY A 258 -2.66 -2.66 13.23
C GLY A 258 -1.61 -1.73 13.84
N ASP A 259 -1.37 -0.55 13.27
CA ASP A 259 -0.39 0.40 13.79
C ASP A 259 -0.86 1.12 15.07
N LEU A 260 -2.14 1.01 15.43
CA LEU A 260 -2.69 1.56 16.67
C LEU A 260 -2.04 0.94 17.91
N GLU A 261 -1.59 -0.34 17.84
CA GLU A 261 -0.80 -0.97 18.90
C GLU A 261 0.48 -0.17 19.16
N ALA A 262 1.25 0.11 18.11
CA ALA A 262 2.49 0.86 18.24
C ALA A 262 2.28 2.31 18.70
N ILE A 263 1.19 2.96 18.29
CA ILE A 263 0.82 4.29 18.79
C ILE A 263 0.53 4.25 20.30
N HIS A 264 -0.23 3.25 20.76
CA HIS A 264 -0.56 3.09 22.17
C HIS A 264 0.71 2.89 23.01
N ASP A 265 1.57 1.95 22.62
CA ASP A 265 2.80 1.61 23.35
C ASP A 265 3.80 2.77 23.35
N LEU A 266 3.89 3.50 22.23
CA LEU A 266 4.75 4.66 22.10
C LEU A 266 4.31 5.79 23.03
N ARG A 267 3.00 6.08 23.09
CA ARG A 267 2.47 7.14 23.96
C ARG A 267 2.71 6.87 25.45
N GLN A 268 2.76 5.62 25.87
CA GLN A 268 3.11 5.25 27.25
C GLN A 268 4.58 5.53 27.60
N ARG A 269 5.47 5.56 26.58
CA ARG A 269 6.91 5.81 26.75
C ARG A 269 7.25 7.31 26.73
N ILE A 270 6.32 8.18 26.28
CA ILE A 270 6.54 9.62 26.22
C ILE A 270 6.25 10.23 27.59
N PRO A 271 7.19 11.05 28.16
CA PRO A 271 6.98 11.71 29.43
C PRO A 271 5.73 12.62 29.41
N ALA A 272 4.92 12.55 30.48
CA ALA A 272 3.64 13.28 30.59
C ALA A 272 3.78 14.80 30.35
N ARG A 273 4.92 15.41 30.76
CA ARG A 273 5.22 16.83 30.54
C ARG A 273 5.26 17.25 29.07
N HIS A 274 5.46 16.32 28.13
CA HIS A 274 5.53 16.56 26.70
C HIS A 274 4.30 16.07 25.94
N ALA A 275 3.35 15.40 26.63
CA ALA A 275 2.22 14.76 25.98
C ALA A 275 1.32 15.71 25.17
N HIS A 276 1.25 17.00 25.58
CA HIS A 276 0.45 18.03 24.90
C HIS A 276 1.00 18.45 23.54
N ASN A 277 2.30 18.24 23.29
CA ASN A 277 2.95 18.53 22.00
C ASN A 277 2.95 17.34 21.04
N VAL A 278 2.37 16.20 21.45
CA VAL A 278 2.20 15.01 20.62
C VAL A 278 0.74 14.86 20.22
N ILE A 279 0.45 15.12 18.96
CA ILE A 279 -0.90 15.07 18.41
C ILE A 279 -1.11 13.71 17.74
N PHE A 280 -2.24 13.07 18.05
CA PHE A 280 -2.68 11.85 17.37
C PHE A 280 -4.16 11.94 17.06
N GLU A 281 -4.50 11.74 15.79
CA GLU A 281 -5.86 11.59 15.29
C GLU A 281 -5.93 10.32 14.43
N PRO A 282 -6.97 9.48 14.55
CA PRO A 282 -7.08 8.26 13.77
C PRO A 282 -7.10 8.51 12.26
N VAL A 283 -6.35 7.71 11.50
CA VAL A 283 -6.33 7.74 10.04
C VAL A 283 -7.27 6.66 9.49
N THR A 284 -8.28 7.05 8.74
CA THR A 284 -9.31 6.15 8.18
C THR A 284 -9.25 6.03 6.65
N SER A 285 -8.56 6.95 5.99
CA SER A 285 -8.38 6.98 4.53
C SER A 285 -7.09 7.70 4.14
N LEU A 286 -6.68 7.64 2.86
CA LEU A 286 -5.56 8.45 2.38
C LEU A 286 -5.90 9.95 2.37
N ASP A 287 -7.15 10.32 2.13
CA ASP A 287 -7.58 11.71 2.23
C ASP A 287 -7.40 12.26 3.64
N VAL A 288 -7.87 11.55 4.69
CA VAL A 288 -7.63 11.92 6.09
C VAL A 288 -6.15 11.96 6.43
N LEU A 289 -5.35 11.03 5.89
CA LEU A 289 -3.89 11.04 6.05
C LEU A 289 -3.27 12.29 5.43
N MET A 290 -3.65 12.65 4.21
CA MET A 290 -3.19 13.87 3.55
C MET A 290 -3.61 15.13 4.30
N GLN A 291 -4.83 15.21 4.82
CA GLN A 291 -5.29 16.33 5.69
C GLN A 291 -4.43 16.46 6.94
N GLN A 292 -4.00 15.36 7.55
CA GLN A 292 -3.10 15.40 8.71
C GLN A 292 -1.67 15.78 8.32
N ILE A 293 -1.16 15.26 7.20
CA ILE A 293 0.14 15.61 6.64
C ILE A 293 0.15 17.08 6.21
N ALA A 294 -0.96 17.59 5.69
CA ALA A 294 -1.14 19.00 5.42
C ALA A 294 -0.80 19.87 6.64
N LYS A 295 -0.95 19.40 7.87
CA LYS A 295 -0.60 20.07 9.13
C LYS A 295 0.85 19.84 9.59
N THR A 296 1.72 19.30 8.76
CA THR A 296 3.15 19.07 9.04
C THR A 296 4.04 19.76 8.01
N ASP A 297 5.31 19.92 8.31
CA ASP A 297 6.30 20.52 7.41
C ASP A 297 7.20 19.47 6.78
N ILE A 298 7.50 18.42 7.54
CA ILE A 298 8.35 17.29 7.18
C ILE A 298 7.67 16.01 7.67
N VAL A 299 7.84 14.91 6.95
CA VAL A 299 7.33 13.60 7.37
C VAL A 299 8.48 12.60 7.49
N VAL A 300 8.53 11.88 8.61
CA VAL A 300 9.41 10.71 8.80
C VAL A 300 8.51 9.49 8.93
N ALA A 301 8.60 8.51 8.04
CA ALA A 301 7.64 7.40 8.06
C ALA A 301 8.21 6.05 7.66
N SER A 302 7.61 4.99 8.24
CA SER A 302 7.92 3.59 7.92
C SER A 302 6.98 3.02 6.86
N ARG A 303 5.71 3.45 6.84
CA ARG A 303 4.71 3.00 5.87
C ARG A 303 4.90 3.69 4.52
N TYR A 304 4.87 2.89 3.45
CA TYR A 304 5.03 3.37 2.08
C TYR A 304 4.03 4.48 1.71
N HIS A 305 2.74 4.29 1.97
CA HIS A 305 1.73 5.29 1.61
C HIS A 305 1.78 6.56 2.47
N ASN A 306 2.39 6.52 3.68
CA ASN A 306 2.65 7.76 4.42
C ASN A 306 3.68 8.62 3.67
N ILE A 307 4.71 7.99 3.05
CA ILE A 307 5.67 8.69 2.21
C ILE A 307 4.99 9.18 0.91
N VAL A 308 4.20 8.32 0.23
CA VAL A 308 3.46 8.73 -0.98
C VAL A 308 2.60 9.96 -0.71
N CYS A 309 1.81 9.96 0.37
CA CYS A 309 0.96 11.09 0.74
C CYS A 309 1.77 12.33 1.12
N ALA A 310 2.92 12.16 1.81
CA ALA A 310 3.80 13.28 2.13
C ALA A 310 4.30 13.96 0.85
N LEU A 311 4.82 13.19 -0.09
CA LEU A 311 5.31 13.70 -1.37
C LEU A 311 4.18 14.33 -2.19
N ALA A 312 3.00 13.68 -2.28
CA ALA A 312 1.83 14.22 -2.98
C ALA A 312 1.39 15.58 -2.43
N MET A 313 1.60 15.82 -1.13
CA MET A 313 1.35 17.08 -0.42
C MET A 313 2.53 18.06 -0.47
N GLY A 314 3.56 17.80 -1.29
CA GLY A 314 4.75 18.64 -1.38
C GLY A 314 5.59 18.66 -0.08
N ARG A 315 5.44 17.67 0.81
CA ARG A 315 6.21 17.59 2.06
C ARG A 315 7.46 16.75 1.84
N PRO A 316 8.67 17.29 2.11
CA PRO A 316 9.89 16.50 2.14
C PRO A 316 9.76 15.35 3.15
N ALA A 317 10.31 14.18 2.82
CA ALA A 317 10.11 12.99 3.63
C ALA A 317 11.43 12.25 3.91
N ILE A 318 11.55 11.67 5.11
CA ILE A 318 12.56 10.70 5.50
C ILE A 318 11.89 9.33 5.58
N SER A 319 12.44 8.34 4.92
CA SER A 319 11.98 6.95 5.03
C SER A 319 12.73 6.21 6.13
N ILE A 320 11.99 5.59 7.03
CA ILE A 320 12.48 4.52 7.92
C ILE A 320 11.82 3.23 7.41
N GLY A 321 12.20 2.82 6.20
CA GLY A 321 11.54 1.75 5.45
C GLY A 321 12.00 0.34 5.85
N TYR A 322 11.16 -0.64 5.58
CA TYR A 322 11.47 -2.07 5.77
C TYR A 322 11.71 -2.81 4.44
N ALA A 323 11.60 -2.08 3.31
CA ALA A 323 11.78 -2.63 1.98
C ALA A 323 12.26 -1.55 1.00
N ARG A 324 13.00 -1.95 -0.03
CA ARG A 324 13.60 -1.07 -1.05
C ARG A 324 12.61 -0.21 -1.84
N LYS A 325 11.31 -0.53 -1.81
CA LYS A 325 10.27 0.28 -2.46
C LYS A 325 10.21 1.72 -1.95
N ASN A 326 10.50 1.93 -0.67
CA ASN A 326 10.55 3.27 -0.09
C ASN A 326 11.79 4.03 -0.60
N ASP A 327 12.94 3.33 -0.71
CA ASP A 327 14.18 3.92 -1.19
C ASP A 327 14.05 4.33 -2.67
N ALA A 328 13.43 3.48 -3.49
CA ALA A 328 13.14 3.79 -4.88
C ALA A 328 12.27 5.05 -5.02
N LEU A 329 11.21 5.16 -4.21
CA LEU A 329 10.31 6.30 -4.21
C LEU A 329 11.04 7.61 -3.88
N LEU A 330 11.88 7.61 -2.83
CA LEU A 330 12.64 8.80 -2.44
C LEU A 330 13.76 9.11 -3.43
N ASN A 331 14.40 8.09 -4.01
CA ASN A 331 15.42 8.29 -5.05
C ASN A 331 14.83 8.98 -6.29
N ASP A 332 13.67 8.52 -6.76
CA ASP A 332 13.00 9.08 -7.94
C ASP A 332 12.53 10.53 -7.72
N THR A 333 12.32 10.93 -6.46
CA THR A 333 11.92 12.30 -6.08
C THR A 333 13.06 13.16 -5.56
N GLY A 334 14.34 12.73 -5.76
CA GLY A 334 15.52 13.50 -5.41
C GLY A 334 15.85 13.54 -3.90
N LEU A 335 15.33 12.61 -3.12
CA LEU A 335 15.48 12.50 -1.66
C LEU A 335 16.26 11.24 -1.24
N SER A 336 17.15 10.72 -2.09
CA SER A 336 17.86 9.45 -1.86
C SER A 336 18.71 9.43 -0.57
N GLU A 337 19.19 10.59 -0.13
CA GLU A 337 19.99 10.73 1.10
C GLU A 337 19.19 10.50 2.40
N PHE A 338 17.85 10.46 2.31
CA PHE A 338 16.93 10.37 3.44
C PHE A 338 16.29 8.99 3.60
N CYS A 339 17.03 7.94 3.27
CA CYS A 339 16.57 6.55 3.36
C CYS A 339 17.28 5.79 4.48
N HIS A 340 16.50 5.15 5.36
CA HIS A 340 16.98 4.32 6.45
C HIS A 340 16.22 3.00 6.52
N HIS A 341 16.88 1.95 7.02
CA HIS A 341 16.21 0.69 7.32
C HIS A 341 15.64 0.68 8.74
N ILE A 342 14.41 0.23 8.91
CA ILE A 342 13.64 0.29 10.16
C ILE A 342 14.36 -0.39 11.35
N GLU A 343 15.09 -1.49 11.11
CA GLU A 343 15.81 -2.20 12.17
C GLU A 343 17.13 -1.51 12.56
N ASN A 344 17.77 -0.76 11.64
CA ASN A 344 19.15 -0.30 11.81
C ASN A 344 19.32 1.23 11.85
N PHE A 345 18.24 2.02 11.71
CA PHE A 345 18.37 3.48 11.72
C PHE A 345 18.92 4.00 13.05
N ASN A 346 19.66 5.12 12.96
CA ASN A 346 20.15 5.84 14.12
C ASN A 346 19.30 7.11 14.34
N PRO A 347 18.64 7.27 15.49
CA PRO A 347 17.82 8.45 15.78
C PRO A 347 18.56 9.77 15.67
N GLN A 348 19.84 9.84 16.05
CA GLN A 348 20.64 11.08 15.97
C GLN A 348 20.92 11.47 14.51
N THR A 349 21.17 10.49 13.63
CA THR A 349 21.32 10.75 12.19
C THR A 349 20.02 11.29 11.60
N VAL A 350 18.86 10.70 11.96
CA VAL A 350 17.54 11.18 11.52
C VAL A 350 17.26 12.60 12.04
N LEU A 351 17.59 12.91 13.29
CA LEU A 351 17.47 14.28 13.84
C LEU A 351 18.29 15.29 13.04
N GLY A 352 19.56 14.99 12.78
CA GLY A 352 20.41 15.87 11.96
C GLY A 352 19.88 16.05 10.54
N GLN A 353 19.24 15.02 9.96
CA GLN A 353 18.58 15.15 8.67
C GLN A 353 17.31 16.00 8.73
N ILE A 354 16.51 15.90 9.81
CA ILE A 354 15.36 16.80 10.04
C ILE A 354 15.82 18.26 10.09
N ASP A 355 16.91 18.56 10.82
CA ASP A 355 17.49 19.92 10.89
C ASP A 355 17.93 20.40 9.51
N ASN A 356 18.62 19.54 8.76
CA ASN A 356 19.01 19.82 7.38
C ASN A 356 17.81 20.08 6.48
N MET A 357 16.73 19.31 6.63
CA MET A 357 15.49 19.51 5.86
C MET A 357 14.83 20.84 6.18
N PHE A 358 14.77 21.26 7.44
CA PHE A 358 14.22 22.57 7.80
C PHE A 358 15.06 23.70 7.21
N SER A 359 16.38 23.60 7.25
CA SER A 359 17.28 24.63 6.67
C SER A 359 17.20 24.73 5.14
N ARG A 360 16.87 23.64 4.45
CA ARG A 360 16.77 23.55 2.98
C ARG A 360 15.32 23.40 2.48
N ARG A 361 14.33 23.70 3.31
CA ARG A 361 12.92 23.34 3.06
C ARG A 361 12.42 23.81 1.70
N GLU A 362 12.61 25.07 1.36
CA GLU A 362 12.14 25.62 0.08
C GLU A 362 12.72 24.89 -1.14
N GLN A 363 14.02 24.55 -1.06
CA GLN A 363 14.69 23.78 -2.11
C GLN A 363 14.11 22.37 -2.22
N LEU A 364 13.92 21.69 -1.09
CA LEU A 364 13.43 20.32 -1.06
C LEU A 364 11.98 20.22 -1.50
N VAL A 365 11.13 21.19 -1.14
CA VAL A 365 9.74 21.28 -1.63
C VAL A 365 9.72 21.34 -3.16
N LYS A 366 10.52 22.23 -3.78
CA LYS A 366 10.62 22.31 -5.26
C LYS A 366 11.12 21.01 -5.88
N THR A 367 12.08 20.35 -5.24
CA THR A 367 12.57 19.04 -5.70
C THR A 367 11.48 17.98 -5.69
N VAL A 368 10.70 17.93 -4.60
CA VAL A 368 9.55 17.02 -4.46
C VAL A 368 8.47 17.31 -5.50
N GLU A 369 8.13 18.59 -5.71
CA GLU A 369 7.13 19.00 -6.72
C GLU A 369 7.49 18.51 -8.13
N VAL A 370 8.75 18.65 -8.53
CA VAL A 370 9.24 18.16 -9.83
C VAL A 370 9.12 16.63 -9.92
N GLY A 371 9.51 15.91 -8.87
CA GLY A 371 9.40 14.44 -8.84
C GLY A 371 7.94 13.96 -8.90
N VAL A 372 7.05 14.60 -8.16
CA VAL A 372 5.62 14.28 -8.15
C VAL A 372 4.96 14.58 -9.49
N GLU A 373 5.32 15.69 -10.14
CA GLU A 373 4.81 16.01 -11.47
C GLU A 373 5.23 14.95 -12.50
N HIS A 374 6.46 14.45 -12.42
CA HIS A 374 6.89 13.33 -13.25
C HIS A 374 6.06 12.05 -13.00
N TYR A 375 5.70 11.75 -11.76
CA TYR A 375 4.79 10.62 -11.46
C TYR A 375 3.40 10.82 -12.02
N ARG A 376 2.84 12.04 -11.97
CA ARG A 376 1.54 12.35 -12.57
C ARG A 376 1.56 12.18 -14.08
N GLN A 377 2.63 12.58 -14.77
CA GLN A 377 2.83 12.35 -16.19
C GLN A 377 2.86 10.86 -16.54
N LYS A 378 3.64 10.05 -15.80
CA LYS A 378 3.65 8.58 -15.96
C LYS A 378 2.26 7.95 -15.76
N LEU A 379 1.48 8.46 -14.81
CA LEU A 379 0.11 7.97 -14.59
C LEU A 379 -0.83 8.36 -15.74
N ALA A 380 -0.68 9.54 -16.32
CA ALA A 380 -1.44 9.95 -17.52
C ALA A 380 -1.11 9.06 -18.73
N GLU A 381 0.17 8.74 -18.95
CA GLU A 381 0.59 7.78 -19.99
C GLU A 381 0.01 6.39 -19.75
N GLN A 382 0.03 5.93 -18.48
CA GLN A 382 -0.58 4.65 -18.10
C GLN A 382 -2.09 4.64 -18.34
N GLU A 383 -2.81 5.72 -18.02
CA GLU A 383 -4.25 5.83 -18.24
C GLU A 383 -4.59 5.64 -19.72
N GLU A 384 -3.83 6.27 -20.61
CA GLU A 384 -3.98 6.10 -22.06
C GLU A 384 -3.66 4.66 -22.50
N CYS A 385 -2.57 4.07 -22.00
CA CYS A 385 -2.24 2.68 -22.29
C CYS A 385 -3.34 1.71 -21.82
N LEU A 386 -3.93 1.94 -20.65
CA LEU A 386 -5.06 1.16 -20.14
C LEU A 386 -6.28 1.29 -21.01
N ARG A 387 -6.62 2.51 -21.41
CA ARG A 387 -7.76 2.81 -22.28
C ARG A 387 -7.66 2.00 -23.57
N VAL A 388 -6.53 2.07 -24.26
CA VAL A 388 -6.31 1.41 -25.57
C VAL A 388 -6.17 -0.11 -25.43
N ASN A 389 -5.39 -0.60 -24.48
CA ASN A 389 -4.98 -2.01 -24.43
C ASN A 389 -5.91 -2.88 -23.61
N LEU A 390 -6.67 -2.31 -22.67
CA LEU A 390 -7.49 -3.06 -21.75
C LEU A 390 -8.97 -2.68 -21.81
N LEU A 391 -9.33 -1.38 -21.80
CA LEU A 391 -10.70 -0.96 -21.63
C LEU A 391 -11.48 -0.93 -22.94
N MET A 392 -10.86 -0.50 -24.06
CA MET A 392 -11.50 -0.43 -25.37
C MET A 392 -11.55 -1.75 -26.14
N LYS A 393 -10.77 -2.75 -25.74
CA LYS A 393 -10.82 -4.07 -26.39
C LYS A 393 -12.10 -4.81 -25.95
N SER A 394 -12.99 -5.07 -26.91
CA SER A 394 -14.13 -5.98 -26.72
C SER A 394 -13.64 -7.39 -26.31
N ARG A 395 -14.54 -8.18 -25.69
CA ARG A 395 -14.31 -9.62 -25.51
C ARG A 395 -13.99 -10.22 -26.88
N LEU A 396 -12.86 -10.94 -26.99
CA LEU A 396 -12.56 -11.81 -28.13
C LEU A 396 -13.50 -12.99 -28.14
#